data_f84440994827556672b43aec361cd153
#
_entry.id   f84440994827556672b43aec361cd153
#
_cell.length_a   1.000
_cell.length_b   1.000
_cell.length_c   1.000
_cell.angle_alpha   90.00
_cell.angle_beta   90.00
_cell.angle_gamma   90.00
#
_symmetry.space_group_name_H-M   'P 1'
#
loop_
_entity.id
_entity.type
_entity.pdbx_description
1 polymer ?
#
loop_
_entity_poly.entity_id
_entity_poly.type
_entity_poly.pdbx_seq_one_letter_code
_entity_poly.pdbx_strand_id
1 'polypeptide(L)'
;MKVHATVGNEAIALVYIVETSSGHLVECVESVQPPLPSEKKWVLLVSTMFGCPIGCLMCDAGGYYHGKPTKDEIFSQIDFLVGKRFPDGEIPCEQFKIQFARMGEPSLNLQVLDVLQELPRRYRAPGLMPSISTIAPAGAERFFDPLLEIKQEEYAGGHFQFQVSLHTTDIALRDQFIPVKKWSFAQIGDYGERFYTPGDRKITLNFALAQGMPVDPMVLLNFFDPDKFLIKITPLNPTYRARENNLVSYVNHLSAEQ
;
A
#
# COMPACT_ATOMS: atom_id res chain seq x y z
N MET A 1 -11.25 -14.42 -13.04
CA MET A 1 -11.28 -12.98 -13.45
C MET A 1 -11.12 -12.85 -14.96
N LYS A 2 -11.74 -11.85 -15.58
CA LYS A 2 -11.55 -11.52 -17.00
C LYS A 2 -10.55 -10.38 -17.12
N VAL A 3 -9.47 -10.59 -17.91
CA VAL A 3 -8.46 -9.56 -18.17
C VAL A 3 -8.91 -8.70 -19.35
N HIS A 4 -8.96 -7.39 -19.18
CA HIS A 4 -9.29 -6.41 -20.23
C HIS A 4 -8.03 -5.80 -20.85
N ALA A 5 -6.99 -5.57 -20.05
CA ALA A 5 -5.72 -5.06 -20.54
C ALA A 5 -4.56 -5.52 -19.66
N THR A 6 -3.38 -5.60 -20.25
CA THR A 6 -2.11 -5.84 -19.58
C THR A 6 -1.10 -4.83 -20.09
N VAL A 7 -0.42 -4.13 -19.18
CA VAL A 7 0.57 -3.10 -19.50
C VAL A 7 1.80 -3.29 -18.62
N GLY A 8 2.97 -3.09 -19.19
CA GLY A 8 4.22 -3.14 -18.43
C GLY A 8 5.25 -4.08 -19.04
N ASN A 9 6.19 -4.51 -18.21
CA ASN A 9 7.31 -5.36 -18.59
C ASN A 9 7.51 -6.44 -17.52
N GLU A 10 7.57 -7.70 -17.93
CA GLU A 10 7.76 -8.86 -17.04
C GLU A 10 9.03 -8.78 -16.17
N ALA A 11 10.05 -8.11 -16.65
CA ALA A 11 11.30 -7.92 -15.90
C ALA A 11 11.18 -6.89 -14.75
N ILE A 12 10.11 -6.07 -14.74
CA ILE A 12 9.91 -5.01 -13.73
C ILE A 12 8.55 -5.16 -13.08
N ALA A 13 7.46 -4.95 -13.84
CA ALA A 13 6.10 -5.07 -13.35
C ALA A 13 5.09 -5.20 -14.50
N LEU A 14 4.06 -5.99 -14.27
CA LEU A 14 2.87 -6.09 -15.10
C LEU A 14 1.65 -5.59 -14.35
N VAL A 15 0.97 -4.63 -14.95
CA VAL A 15 -0.31 -4.09 -14.48
C VAL A 15 -1.42 -4.74 -15.29
N TYR A 16 -2.38 -5.32 -14.61
CA TYR A 16 -3.57 -5.94 -15.20
C TYR A 16 -4.79 -5.10 -14.86
N ILE A 17 -5.60 -4.78 -15.87
CA ILE A 17 -6.97 -4.29 -15.68
C ILE A 17 -7.87 -5.50 -15.78
N VAL A 18 -8.55 -5.81 -14.68
CA VAL A 18 -9.35 -7.03 -14.53
C VAL A 18 -10.77 -6.70 -14.09
N GLU A 19 -11.72 -7.51 -14.56
CA GLU A 19 -13.14 -7.42 -14.17
C GLU A 19 -13.42 -8.38 -13.02
N THR A 20 -14.00 -7.83 -11.96
CA THR A 20 -14.45 -8.59 -10.79
C THR A 20 -15.79 -9.31 -11.06
N SER A 21 -16.22 -10.16 -10.14
CA SER A 21 -17.50 -10.87 -10.23
C SER A 21 -18.71 -9.93 -10.23
N SER A 22 -18.58 -8.75 -9.63
CA SER A 22 -19.61 -7.69 -9.64
C SER A 22 -19.58 -6.82 -10.91
N GLY A 23 -18.71 -7.12 -11.89
CA GLY A 23 -18.62 -6.39 -13.16
C GLY A 23 -17.80 -5.10 -13.09
N HIS A 24 -17.16 -4.80 -11.96
CA HIS A 24 -16.31 -3.62 -11.81
C HIS A 24 -14.88 -3.90 -12.28
N LEU A 25 -14.25 -2.88 -12.84
CA LEU A 25 -12.84 -2.95 -13.23
C LEU A 25 -11.94 -2.52 -12.07
N VAL A 26 -10.91 -3.29 -11.83
CA VAL A 26 -9.83 -2.96 -10.88
C VAL A 26 -8.48 -3.22 -11.51
N GLU A 27 -7.46 -2.61 -10.91
CA GLU A 27 -6.07 -2.88 -11.26
C GLU A 27 -5.42 -3.80 -10.23
N CYS A 28 -4.72 -4.82 -10.70
CA CYS A 28 -3.79 -5.57 -9.87
C CYS A 28 -2.42 -5.66 -10.56
N VAL A 29 -1.37 -5.82 -9.78
CA VAL A 29 0.01 -5.72 -10.27
C VAL A 29 0.84 -6.88 -9.75
N GLU A 30 1.61 -7.46 -10.64
CA GLU A 30 2.74 -8.32 -10.31
C GLU A 30 4.02 -7.51 -10.53
N SER A 31 4.90 -7.47 -9.51
CA SER A 31 6.16 -6.73 -9.59
C SER A 31 7.33 -7.61 -9.16
N VAL A 32 8.34 -7.61 -10.01
CA VAL A 32 9.69 -8.09 -9.68
C VAL A 32 10.51 -6.86 -9.32
N GLN A 33 11.32 -6.95 -8.29
CA GLN A 33 12.13 -5.81 -7.84
C GLN A 33 13.61 -6.03 -8.16
N PRO A 34 14.08 -5.73 -9.37
CA PRO A 34 15.49 -5.85 -9.72
C PRO A 34 16.39 -5.06 -8.72
N PRO A 35 17.60 -5.55 -8.39
CA PRO A 35 18.26 -6.73 -8.97
C PRO A 35 17.87 -8.07 -8.31
N LEU A 36 16.90 -8.08 -7.40
CA LEU A 36 16.47 -9.30 -6.72
C LEU A 36 15.61 -10.16 -7.66
N PRO A 37 15.91 -11.47 -7.82
CA PRO A 37 15.05 -12.36 -8.59
C PRO A 37 13.74 -12.63 -7.85
N SER A 38 12.73 -13.10 -8.57
CA SER A 38 11.37 -13.35 -8.02
C SER A 38 11.35 -14.39 -6.90
N GLU A 39 12.29 -15.33 -6.89
CA GLU A 39 12.47 -16.34 -5.83
C GLU A 39 12.88 -15.71 -4.51
N LYS A 40 13.62 -14.60 -4.57
CA LYS A 40 14.00 -13.83 -3.40
C LYS A 40 12.89 -12.89 -2.96
N LYS A 41 12.26 -12.20 -3.93
CA LYS A 41 11.21 -11.23 -3.63
C LYS A 41 10.20 -11.13 -4.76
N TRP A 42 8.97 -11.46 -4.43
CA TRP A 42 7.82 -11.30 -5.32
C TRP A 42 6.76 -10.43 -4.67
N VAL A 43 6.27 -9.44 -5.41
CA VAL A 43 5.37 -8.41 -4.88
C VAL A 43 4.10 -8.36 -5.71
N LEU A 44 2.96 -8.53 -5.05
CA LEU A 44 1.65 -8.26 -5.62
C LEU A 44 1.10 -6.95 -5.05
N LEU A 45 0.43 -6.16 -5.90
CA LEU A 45 -0.37 -5.02 -5.45
C LEU A 45 -1.82 -5.27 -5.85
N VAL A 46 -2.72 -5.16 -4.89
CA VAL A 46 -4.16 -5.39 -5.09
C VAL A 46 -4.98 -4.15 -4.76
N SER A 47 -6.10 -4.03 -5.44
CA SER A 47 -7.07 -2.96 -5.24
C SER A 47 -8.05 -3.32 -4.12
N THR A 48 -8.37 -2.35 -3.28
CA THR A 48 -9.26 -2.49 -2.12
C THR A 48 -10.57 -1.73 -2.27
N MET A 49 -10.71 -0.96 -3.35
CA MET A 49 -11.91 -0.22 -3.70
C MET A 49 -12.07 -0.14 -5.23
N PHE A 50 -13.29 0.11 -5.67
CA PHE A 50 -13.62 0.48 -7.03
C PHE A 50 -13.49 2.01 -7.19
N GLY A 51 -12.29 2.49 -7.52
CA GLY A 51 -11.89 3.88 -7.39
C GLY A 51 -11.47 4.23 -5.95
N CYS A 52 -11.40 5.53 -5.62
CA CYS A 52 -11.01 5.96 -4.28
C CYS A 52 -11.74 7.26 -3.87
N PRO A 53 -12.42 7.28 -2.70
CA PRO A 53 -13.12 8.48 -2.26
C PRO A 53 -12.19 9.57 -1.68
N ILE A 54 -10.91 9.28 -1.48
CA ILE A 54 -9.97 10.22 -0.86
C ILE A 54 -9.66 11.40 -1.78
N GLY A 55 -9.41 11.15 -3.07
CA GLY A 55 -9.17 12.21 -4.04
C GLY A 55 -7.81 12.91 -3.91
N CYS A 56 -6.77 12.23 -3.45
CA CYS A 56 -5.41 12.77 -3.39
C CYS A 56 -5.00 13.42 -4.71
N LEU A 57 -4.35 14.59 -4.65
CA LEU A 57 -4.03 15.40 -5.84
C LEU A 57 -3.10 14.69 -6.84
N MET A 58 -2.36 13.68 -6.39
CA MET A 58 -1.41 12.93 -7.21
C MET A 58 -1.95 11.59 -7.75
N CYS A 59 -3.16 11.16 -7.36
CA CYS A 59 -3.58 9.77 -7.53
C CYS A 59 -4.76 9.63 -8.50
N ASP A 60 -4.56 8.89 -9.60
CA ASP A 60 -5.57 8.67 -10.63
C ASP A 60 -6.74 7.78 -10.18
N ALA A 61 -6.60 7.04 -9.07
CA ALA A 61 -7.72 6.30 -8.49
C ALA A 61 -8.77 7.21 -7.83
N GLY A 62 -8.43 8.48 -7.56
CA GLY A 62 -9.35 9.47 -7.00
C GLY A 62 -10.34 10.01 -8.03
N GLY A 63 -11.54 10.39 -7.56
CA GLY A 63 -12.59 11.00 -8.40
C GLY A 63 -13.63 10.03 -8.95
N TYR A 64 -13.37 8.73 -8.91
CA TYR A 64 -14.33 7.68 -9.30
C TYR A 64 -14.43 6.69 -8.14
N TYR A 65 -15.54 6.71 -7.44
CA TYR A 65 -15.78 5.76 -6.37
C TYR A 65 -17.13 5.07 -6.57
N HIS A 66 -17.09 3.76 -6.76
CA HIS A 66 -18.26 2.92 -7.05
C HIS A 66 -18.45 1.78 -6.04
N GLY A 67 -17.83 1.90 -4.86
CA GLY A 67 -17.97 0.91 -3.81
C GLY A 67 -16.69 0.12 -3.51
N LYS A 68 -16.87 -1.00 -2.84
CA LYS A 68 -15.79 -1.80 -2.26
C LYS A 68 -15.90 -3.25 -2.76
N PRO A 69 -14.80 -3.87 -3.20
CA PRO A 69 -14.77 -5.29 -3.47
C PRO A 69 -15.04 -6.07 -2.18
N THR A 70 -15.73 -7.19 -2.33
CA THR A 70 -15.88 -8.20 -1.28
C THR A 70 -14.54 -8.89 -0.99
N LYS A 71 -14.47 -9.63 0.12
CA LYS A 71 -13.32 -10.49 0.44
C LYS A 71 -12.95 -11.39 -0.75
N ASP A 72 -13.94 -12.06 -1.36
CA ASP A 72 -13.71 -12.97 -2.47
C ASP A 72 -13.22 -12.24 -3.74
N GLU A 73 -13.65 -11.02 -3.97
CA GLU A 73 -13.16 -10.22 -5.10
C GLU A 73 -11.74 -9.70 -4.85
N ILE A 74 -11.35 -9.43 -3.61
CA ILE A 74 -9.94 -9.13 -3.27
C ILE A 74 -9.11 -10.40 -3.47
N PHE A 75 -9.54 -11.55 -2.95
CA PHE A 75 -8.85 -12.82 -3.16
C PHE A 75 -8.73 -13.18 -4.63
N SER A 76 -9.77 -12.94 -5.43
CA SER A 76 -9.72 -13.26 -6.86
C SER A 76 -8.61 -12.54 -7.61
N GLN A 77 -8.22 -11.32 -7.17
CA GLN A 77 -7.04 -10.63 -7.70
C GLN A 77 -5.74 -11.37 -7.33
N ILE A 78 -5.62 -11.80 -6.07
CA ILE A 78 -4.44 -12.53 -5.58
C ILE A 78 -4.36 -13.90 -6.25
N ASP A 79 -5.47 -14.67 -6.27
CA ASP A 79 -5.55 -15.98 -6.91
C ASP A 79 -5.21 -15.94 -8.40
N PHE A 80 -5.66 -14.89 -9.10
CA PHE A 80 -5.32 -14.67 -10.50
C PHE A 80 -3.81 -14.51 -10.70
N LEU A 81 -3.15 -13.68 -9.87
CA LEU A 81 -1.71 -13.44 -9.97
C LEU A 81 -0.91 -14.67 -9.52
N VAL A 82 -1.31 -15.30 -8.43
CA VAL A 82 -0.68 -16.53 -7.91
C VAL A 82 -0.81 -17.67 -8.93
N GLY A 83 -2.02 -17.93 -9.44
CA GLY A 83 -2.28 -19.01 -10.38
C GLY A 83 -1.52 -18.89 -11.70
N LYS A 84 -1.12 -17.70 -12.10
CA LYS A 84 -0.25 -17.50 -13.28
C LYS A 84 1.18 -17.99 -13.07
N ARG A 85 1.73 -17.85 -11.87
CA ARG A 85 3.14 -18.16 -11.56
C ARG A 85 3.29 -19.47 -10.79
N PHE A 86 2.37 -19.73 -9.87
CA PHE A 86 2.38 -20.87 -8.96
C PHE A 86 1.00 -21.56 -8.97
N PRO A 87 0.66 -22.31 -10.03
CA PRO A 87 -0.67 -22.89 -10.21
C PRO A 87 -1.02 -23.97 -9.17
N ASP A 88 -0.04 -24.54 -8.48
CA ASP A 88 -0.18 -25.47 -7.37
C ASP A 88 -0.39 -24.78 -6.01
N GLY A 89 -0.30 -23.44 -5.95
CA GLY A 89 -0.45 -22.65 -4.74
C GLY A 89 0.73 -22.73 -3.76
N GLU A 90 1.85 -23.35 -4.18
CA GLU A 90 3.09 -23.37 -3.41
C GLU A 90 3.99 -22.20 -3.84
N ILE A 91 4.27 -21.27 -2.93
CA ILE A 91 4.99 -20.04 -3.22
C ILE A 91 6.32 -20.06 -2.44
N PRO A 92 7.42 -20.53 -3.04
CA PRO A 92 8.70 -20.73 -2.35
C PRO A 92 9.52 -19.46 -2.21
N CYS A 93 8.94 -18.28 -2.50
CA CYS A 93 9.65 -17.00 -2.43
C CYS A 93 10.07 -16.71 -0.98
N GLU A 94 11.31 -16.26 -0.79
CA GLU A 94 11.80 -15.86 0.54
C GLU A 94 11.02 -14.67 1.10
N GLN A 95 10.52 -13.80 0.23
CA GLN A 95 9.60 -12.71 0.56
C GLN A 95 8.47 -12.64 -0.47
N PHE A 96 7.31 -13.16 -0.10
CA PHE A 96 6.08 -13.02 -0.86
C PHE A 96 5.25 -11.88 -0.28
N LYS A 97 5.30 -10.72 -0.93
CA LYS A 97 4.64 -9.51 -0.43
C LYS A 97 3.34 -9.24 -1.14
N ILE A 98 2.26 -9.05 -0.38
CA ILE A 98 0.96 -8.62 -0.90
C ILE A 98 0.68 -7.21 -0.37
N GLN A 99 0.66 -6.22 -1.26
CA GLN A 99 0.41 -4.83 -0.91
C GLN A 99 -1.04 -4.45 -1.20
N PHE A 100 -1.77 -4.04 -0.19
CA PHE A 100 -3.10 -3.45 -0.30
C PHE A 100 -2.95 -1.94 -0.55
N ALA A 101 -2.58 -1.58 -1.77
CA ALA A 101 -2.11 -0.23 -2.09
C ALA A 101 -2.33 0.19 -3.55
N ARG A 102 -3.16 -0.54 -4.36
CA ARG A 102 -3.34 -0.14 -5.76
C ARG A 102 -4.46 0.88 -5.91
N MET A 103 -5.71 0.46 -5.98
CA MET A 103 -6.86 1.37 -6.01
C MET A 103 -7.58 1.32 -4.66
N GLY A 104 -7.82 2.51 -4.08
CA GLY A 104 -8.57 2.65 -2.84
C GLY A 104 -7.71 2.87 -1.59
N GLU A 105 -8.40 3.25 -0.54
CA GLU A 105 -7.87 3.36 0.83
C GLU A 105 -8.26 2.09 1.61
N PRO A 106 -7.31 1.21 1.95
CA PRO A 106 -7.62 -0.11 2.54
C PRO A 106 -8.35 0.00 3.88
N SER A 107 -8.08 1.02 4.68
CA SER A 107 -8.71 1.19 5.99
C SER A 107 -10.21 1.53 5.92
N LEU A 108 -10.70 1.91 4.76
CA LEU A 108 -12.12 2.13 4.53
C LEU A 108 -12.87 0.87 4.07
N ASN A 109 -12.19 -0.27 3.85
CA ASN A 109 -12.81 -1.55 3.48
C ASN A 109 -12.50 -2.63 4.52
N LEU A 110 -13.44 -2.91 5.42
CA LEU A 110 -13.25 -3.91 6.48
C LEU A 110 -13.02 -5.33 5.95
N GLN A 111 -13.45 -5.64 4.71
CA GLN A 111 -13.18 -6.95 4.07
C GLN A 111 -11.68 -7.22 3.90
N VAL A 112 -10.84 -6.19 3.93
CA VAL A 112 -9.37 -6.35 3.94
C VAL A 112 -8.89 -7.06 5.21
N LEU A 113 -9.54 -6.83 6.35
CA LEU A 113 -9.22 -7.54 7.61
C LEU A 113 -9.52 -9.04 7.48
N ASP A 114 -10.68 -9.38 6.90
CA ASP A 114 -11.06 -10.78 6.66
C ASP A 114 -10.06 -11.48 5.72
N VAL A 115 -9.58 -10.75 4.69
CA VAL A 115 -8.52 -11.24 3.80
C VAL A 115 -7.23 -11.48 4.58
N LEU A 116 -6.80 -10.55 5.42
CA LEU A 116 -5.58 -10.68 6.21
C LEU A 116 -5.63 -11.90 7.15
N GLN A 117 -6.77 -12.17 7.78
CA GLN A 117 -6.94 -13.34 8.65
C GLN A 117 -6.89 -14.68 7.87
N GLU A 118 -7.37 -14.71 6.63
CA GLU A 118 -7.45 -15.93 5.83
C GLU A 118 -6.15 -16.23 5.04
N LEU A 119 -5.36 -15.20 4.68
CA LEU A 119 -4.17 -15.32 3.83
C LEU A 119 -3.18 -16.43 4.29
N PRO A 120 -2.83 -16.58 5.58
CA PRO A 120 -1.86 -17.59 6.01
C PRO A 120 -2.33 -19.03 5.79
N ARG A 121 -3.65 -19.22 5.68
CA ARG A 121 -4.28 -20.55 5.47
C ARG A 121 -4.58 -20.84 4.01
N ARG A 122 -4.56 -19.79 3.15
CA ARG A 122 -4.94 -19.92 1.74
C ARG A 122 -3.78 -20.35 0.84
N TYR A 123 -2.57 -19.90 1.15
CA TYR A 123 -1.38 -20.18 0.35
C TYR A 123 -0.29 -20.84 1.19
N ARG A 124 0.45 -21.79 0.58
CA ARG A 124 1.69 -22.32 1.17
C ARG A 124 2.85 -21.39 0.83
N ALA A 125 2.99 -20.33 1.61
CA ALA A 125 3.95 -19.26 1.37
C ALA A 125 4.72 -18.91 2.65
N PRO A 126 5.83 -19.60 2.95
CA PRO A 126 6.62 -19.32 4.16
C PRO A 126 7.12 -17.88 4.27
N GLY A 127 7.34 -17.22 3.13
CA GLY A 127 7.73 -15.81 3.05
C GLY A 127 6.58 -14.81 2.96
N LEU A 128 5.34 -15.22 3.30
CA LEU A 128 4.17 -14.34 3.24
C LEU A 128 4.35 -13.09 4.10
N MET A 129 4.17 -11.93 3.48
CA MET A 129 4.29 -10.63 4.13
C MET A 129 3.26 -9.66 3.56
N PRO A 130 2.05 -9.58 4.12
CA PRO A 130 1.10 -8.55 3.74
C PRO A 130 1.60 -7.16 4.13
N SER A 131 1.13 -6.17 3.37
CA SER A 131 1.47 -4.76 3.59
C SER A 131 0.25 -3.88 3.41
N ILE A 132 -0.06 -3.09 4.42
CA ILE A 132 -1.09 -2.05 4.37
C ILE A 132 -0.43 -0.70 4.14
N SER A 133 -0.92 0.04 3.13
CA SER A 133 -0.55 1.45 2.90
C SER A 133 -1.79 2.31 3.03
N THR A 134 -1.79 3.25 3.96
CA THR A 134 -2.96 4.07 4.30
C THR A 134 -2.58 5.54 4.47
N ILE A 135 -3.53 6.44 4.27
CA ILE A 135 -3.42 7.85 4.69
C ILE A 135 -3.90 8.06 6.13
N ALA A 136 -4.36 7.00 6.81
CA ALA A 136 -4.99 7.01 8.12
C ALA A 136 -6.18 7.98 8.20
N PRO A 137 -7.27 7.77 7.43
CA PRO A 137 -8.43 8.64 7.44
C PRO A 137 -9.12 8.63 8.81
N ALA A 138 -9.60 9.79 9.24
CA ALA A 138 -10.37 9.91 10.47
C ALA A 138 -11.68 9.10 10.35
N GLY A 139 -12.07 8.42 11.41
CA GLY A 139 -13.27 7.56 11.45
C GLY A 139 -13.01 6.12 11.00
N ALA A 140 -11.75 5.74 10.75
CA ALA A 140 -11.36 4.37 10.40
C ALA A 140 -10.88 3.51 11.60
N GLU A 141 -11.22 3.88 12.83
CA GLU A 141 -10.79 3.19 14.06
C GLU A 141 -11.23 1.73 14.06
N ARG A 142 -12.42 1.43 13.49
CA ARG A 142 -12.93 0.05 13.31
C ARG A 142 -12.04 -0.83 12.43
N PHE A 143 -11.13 -0.25 11.68
CA PHE A 143 -10.13 -0.98 10.91
C PHE A 143 -8.84 -1.15 11.69
N PHE A 144 -8.37 -0.09 12.35
CA PHE A 144 -7.03 -0.07 12.92
C PHE A 144 -6.90 -0.90 14.21
N ASP A 145 -7.93 -0.95 15.06
CA ASP A 145 -7.88 -1.75 16.29
C ASP A 145 -7.85 -3.26 15.96
N PRO A 146 -8.74 -3.82 15.12
CA PRO A 146 -8.62 -5.22 14.70
C PRO A 146 -7.35 -5.52 13.89
N LEU A 147 -6.82 -4.56 13.11
CA LEU A 147 -5.57 -4.75 12.37
C LEU A 147 -4.39 -5.04 13.32
N LEU A 148 -4.35 -4.36 14.47
CA LEU A 148 -3.34 -4.60 15.49
C LEU A 148 -3.39 -6.03 16.02
N GLU A 149 -4.59 -6.54 16.32
CA GLU A 149 -4.82 -7.91 16.81
C GLU A 149 -4.39 -8.94 15.73
N ILE A 150 -4.88 -8.78 14.50
CA ILE A 150 -4.54 -9.67 13.38
C ILE A 150 -3.03 -9.71 13.14
N LYS A 151 -2.36 -8.55 13.18
CA LYS A 151 -0.90 -8.48 13.01
C LYS A 151 -0.17 -9.25 14.12
N GLN A 152 -0.63 -9.14 15.36
CA GLN A 152 0.00 -9.86 16.48
C GLN A 152 -0.24 -11.37 16.43
N GLU A 153 -1.43 -11.79 16.03
CA GLU A 153 -1.82 -13.20 15.99
C GLU A 153 -1.25 -13.94 14.77
N GLU A 154 -1.30 -13.33 13.58
CA GLU A 154 -1.01 -14.02 12.32
C GLU A 154 0.36 -13.64 11.72
N TYR A 155 0.94 -12.47 12.09
CA TYR A 155 2.09 -11.89 11.39
C TYR A 155 3.18 -11.34 12.32
N ALA A 156 3.28 -11.85 13.55
CA ALA A 156 4.30 -11.42 14.49
C ALA A 156 5.74 -11.67 13.96
N GLY A 157 6.74 -10.98 14.54
CA GLY A 157 8.14 -11.21 14.22
C GLY A 157 8.58 -10.69 12.83
N GLY A 158 7.97 -9.59 12.37
CA GLY A 158 8.40 -8.90 11.15
C GLY A 158 7.74 -9.38 9.86
N HIS A 159 6.71 -10.22 9.95
CA HIS A 159 5.96 -10.75 8.80
C HIS A 159 4.85 -9.80 8.33
N PHE A 160 4.80 -8.58 8.81
CA PHE A 160 3.86 -7.54 8.38
C PHE A 160 4.56 -6.23 8.06
N GLN A 161 4.07 -5.49 7.08
CA GLN A 161 4.53 -4.12 6.83
C GLN A 161 3.37 -3.13 6.91
N PHE A 162 3.50 -2.16 7.81
CA PHE A 162 2.57 -1.04 7.92
C PHE A 162 3.21 0.22 7.38
N GLN A 163 2.48 0.95 6.52
CA GLN A 163 2.94 2.18 5.90
C GLN A 163 1.87 3.26 6.02
N VAL A 164 2.30 4.46 6.42
CA VAL A 164 1.44 5.65 6.43
C VAL A 164 1.97 6.65 5.41
N SER A 165 1.10 7.07 4.51
CA SER A 165 1.41 8.07 3.48
C SER A 165 1.26 9.47 4.06
N LEU A 166 2.39 10.17 4.22
CA LEU A 166 2.43 11.53 4.76
C LEU A 166 2.60 12.59 3.67
N HIS A 167 3.56 12.39 2.79
CA HIS A 167 3.94 13.20 1.62
C HIS A 167 4.57 14.56 1.95
N THR A 168 4.34 15.13 3.13
CA THR A 168 4.96 16.36 3.64
C THR A 168 4.82 16.42 5.16
N THR A 169 5.69 17.19 5.81
CA THR A 169 5.60 17.53 7.24
C THR A 169 4.84 18.82 7.52
N ASP A 170 4.49 19.58 6.48
CA ASP A 170 3.62 20.76 6.58
C ASP A 170 2.15 20.32 6.61
N ILE A 171 1.44 20.65 7.70
CA ILE A 171 0.05 20.22 7.93
C ILE A 171 -0.89 20.83 6.89
N ALA A 172 -0.73 22.11 6.54
CA ALA A 172 -1.62 22.77 5.59
C ALA A 172 -1.44 22.22 4.17
N LEU A 173 -0.20 21.98 3.74
CA LEU A 173 0.09 21.32 2.46
C LEU A 173 -0.38 19.88 2.45
N ARG A 174 -0.25 19.14 3.56
CA ARG A 174 -0.76 17.77 3.69
C ARG A 174 -2.29 17.74 3.54
N ASP A 175 -2.99 18.73 4.11
CA ASP A 175 -4.44 18.83 4.00
C ASP A 175 -4.91 19.15 2.59
N GLN A 176 -4.16 19.95 1.85
CA GLN A 176 -4.42 20.21 0.42
C GLN A 176 -4.12 18.97 -0.43
N PHE A 177 -3.01 18.30 -0.18
CA PHE A 177 -2.54 17.17 -0.98
C PHE A 177 -3.42 15.92 -0.82
N ILE A 178 -3.93 15.69 0.40
CA ILE A 178 -4.86 14.64 0.79
C ILE A 178 -6.13 15.29 1.36
N PRO A 179 -7.13 15.63 0.52
CA PRO A 179 -8.22 16.54 0.87
C PRO A 179 -9.34 15.87 1.69
N VAL A 180 -8.99 15.07 2.70
CA VAL A 180 -9.93 14.48 3.65
C VAL A 180 -9.43 14.63 5.08
N LYS A 181 -10.32 14.53 6.05
CA LYS A 181 -9.92 14.43 7.46
C LYS A 181 -9.14 13.14 7.69
N LYS A 182 -7.99 13.25 8.32
CA LYS A 182 -7.06 12.15 8.59
C LYS A 182 -6.36 12.36 9.91
N TRP A 183 -5.76 11.32 10.43
CA TRP A 183 -5.01 11.39 11.68
C TRP A 183 -3.90 12.44 11.62
N SER A 184 -3.74 13.15 12.73
CA SER A 184 -2.58 14.01 13.00
C SER A 184 -1.30 13.17 13.15
N PHE A 185 -0.15 13.80 13.10
CA PHE A 185 1.12 13.11 13.35
C PHE A 185 1.16 12.50 14.76
N ALA A 186 0.61 13.18 15.77
CA ALA A 186 0.50 12.64 17.12
C ALA A 186 -0.33 11.35 17.16
N GLN A 187 -1.51 11.33 16.53
CA GLN A 187 -2.36 10.12 16.48
C GLN A 187 -1.67 8.96 15.74
N ILE A 188 -0.91 9.25 14.67
CA ILE A 188 -0.13 8.23 13.95
C ILE A 188 1.00 7.71 14.84
N GLY A 189 1.69 8.60 15.57
CA GLY A 189 2.73 8.24 16.55
C GLY A 189 2.17 7.34 17.64
N ASP A 190 1.08 7.76 18.29
CA ASP A 190 0.42 7.00 19.35
C ASP A 190 -0.07 5.61 18.89
N TYR A 191 -0.59 5.52 17.67
CA TYR A 191 -0.94 4.21 17.09
C TYR A 191 0.30 3.37 16.84
N GLY A 192 1.38 3.94 16.34
CA GLY A 192 2.63 3.25 16.09
C GLY A 192 3.27 2.70 17.36
N GLU A 193 3.17 3.41 18.48
CA GLU A 193 3.61 2.95 19.80
C GLU A 193 2.91 1.65 20.22
N ARG A 194 1.62 1.53 19.95
CA ARG A 194 0.83 0.33 20.23
C ARG A 194 1.05 -0.79 19.20
N PHE A 195 1.32 -0.42 17.94
CA PHE A 195 1.43 -1.35 16.81
C PHE A 195 2.77 -2.07 16.79
N TYR A 196 3.86 -1.37 17.10
CA TYR A 196 5.22 -1.92 17.04
C TYR A 196 5.52 -2.79 18.26
N THR A 197 6.02 -3.98 17.99
CA THR A 197 6.59 -4.91 18.99
C THR A 197 8.06 -5.22 18.63
N PRO A 198 8.95 -5.43 19.60
CA PRO A 198 10.34 -5.82 19.31
C PRO A 198 10.41 -7.03 18.35
N GLY A 199 11.19 -6.90 17.29
CA GLY A 199 11.28 -7.89 16.21
C GLY A 199 10.40 -7.58 14.98
N ASP A 200 9.49 -6.61 15.08
CA ASP A 200 8.72 -6.16 13.94
C ASP A 200 9.53 -5.30 12.95
N ARG A 201 9.03 -5.17 11.76
CA ARG A 201 9.50 -4.15 10.81
C ARG A 201 9.08 -2.77 11.30
N LYS A 202 9.97 -1.80 11.18
CA LYS A 202 9.63 -0.40 11.45
C LYS A 202 8.44 0.04 10.58
N ILE A 203 7.56 0.83 11.17
CA ILE A 203 6.44 1.46 10.48
C ILE A 203 6.99 2.46 9.46
N THR A 204 6.58 2.34 8.22
CA THR A 204 7.09 3.20 7.15
C THR A 204 6.26 4.47 7.02
N LEU A 205 6.88 5.62 7.18
CA LEU A 205 6.32 6.91 6.81
C LEU A 205 6.73 7.21 5.35
N ASN A 206 5.78 7.14 4.43
CA ASN A 206 6.04 7.25 3.01
C ASN A 206 5.80 8.66 2.48
N PHE A 207 6.79 9.17 1.75
CA PHE A 207 6.76 10.45 1.07
C PHE A 207 6.97 10.24 -0.44
N ALA A 208 5.89 10.27 -1.23
CA ALA A 208 6.00 10.49 -2.66
C ALA A 208 6.27 11.99 -2.85
N LEU A 209 7.54 12.35 -2.95
CA LEU A 209 7.99 13.72 -2.70
C LEU A 209 7.82 14.60 -3.94
N ALA A 210 6.90 15.57 -3.84
CA ALA A 210 6.74 16.63 -4.82
C ALA A 210 7.59 17.85 -4.49
N GLN A 211 7.95 18.64 -5.49
CA GLN A 211 8.59 19.92 -5.29
C GLN A 211 7.71 20.84 -4.43
N GLY A 212 8.32 21.59 -3.52
CA GLY A 212 7.61 22.45 -2.58
C GLY A 212 6.97 21.75 -1.39
N MET A 213 7.11 20.42 -1.26
CA MET A 213 6.62 19.66 -0.11
C MET A 213 7.76 19.43 0.90
N PRO A 214 7.81 20.17 2.02
CA PRO A 214 8.88 20.02 2.99
C PRO A 214 8.82 18.67 3.73
N VAL A 215 10.00 18.14 4.04
CA VAL A 215 10.21 17.02 4.96
C VAL A 215 11.17 17.50 6.04
N ASP A 216 10.62 18.02 7.14
CA ASP A 216 11.38 18.56 8.26
C ASP A 216 11.71 17.45 9.26
N PRO A 217 13.01 17.12 9.46
CA PRO A 217 13.43 16.11 10.42
C PRO A 217 13.01 16.43 11.87
N MET A 218 12.95 17.69 12.25
CA MET A 218 12.59 18.10 13.61
C MET A 218 11.10 17.82 13.89
N VAL A 219 10.23 18.07 12.90
CA VAL A 219 8.82 17.70 12.98
C VAL A 219 8.68 16.18 13.12
N LEU A 220 9.42 15.41 12.33
CA LEU A 220 9.37 13.95 12.38
C LEU A 220 9.83 13.42 13.75
N LEU A 221 10.95 13.89 14.26
CA LEU A 221 11.49 13.46 15.55
C LEU A 221 10.58 13.82 16.75
N ASN A 222 9.77 14.88 16.62
CA ASN A 222 8.81 15.24 17.68
C ASN A 222 7.65 14.27 17.83
N PHE A 223 7.30 13.50 16.78
CA PHE A 223 6.12 12.63 16.77
C PHE A 223 6.44 11.16 16.55
N PHE A 224 7.62 10.82 16.02
CA PHE A 224 7.91 9.47 15.57
C PHE A 224 9.26 8.99 16.13
N ASP A 225 9.21 7.95 16.95
CA ASP A 225 10.39 7.30 17.49
C ASP A 225 11.21 6.64 16.35
N PRO A 226 12.49 7.03 16.13
CA PRO A 226 13.30 6.46 15.07
C PRO A 226 13.54 4.94 15.21
N ASP A 227 13.38 4.37 16.40
CA ASP A 227 13.51 2.93 16.60
C ASP A 227 12.29 2.15 16.08
N LYS A 228 11.14 2.81 15.95
CA LYS A 228 9.86 2.21 15.52
C LYS A 228 9.44 2.66 14.12
N PHE A 229 9.92 3.80 13.67
CA PHE A 229 9.52 4.39 12.39
C PHE A 229 10.70 4.49 11.40
N LEU A 230 10.38 4.35 10.13
CA LEU A 230 11.31 4.48 9.00
C LEU A 230 10.76 5.51 8.00
N ILE A 231 11.59 6.46 7.61
CA ILE A 231 11.25 7.41 6.55
C ILE A 231 11.58 6.77 5.20
N LYS A 232 10.60 6.75 4.30
CA LYS A 232 10.76 6.29 2.92
C LYS A 232 10.41 7.43 1.97
N ILE A 233 11.40 7.90 1.23
CA ILE A 233 11.21 8.88 0.17
C ILE A 233 11.14 8.14 -1.16
N THR A 234 10.11 8.42 -1.94
CA THR A 234 9.92 7.86 -3.29
C THR A 234 9.69 9.00 -4.29
N PRO A 235 10.06 8.78 -5.55
CA PRO A 235 9.65 9.70 -6.60
C PRO A 235 8.13 9.81 -6.67
N LEU A 236 7.64 10.98 -7.05
CA LEU A 236 6.24 11.18 -7.40
C LEU A 236 6.00 10.63 -8.80
N ASN A 237 5.03 9.73 -8.94
CA ASN A 237 4.66 9.21 -10.25
C ASN A 237 3.98 10.30 -11.11
N PRO A 238 4.29 10.37 -12.42
CA PRO A 238 3.73 11.36 -13.34
C PRO A 238 2.33 10.96 -13.82
N THR A 239 1.40 10.80 -12.87
CA THR A 239 -0.01 10.46 -13.12
C THR A 239 -0.73 11.60 -13.86
N TYR A 240 -1.93 11.36 -14.40
CA TYR A 240 -2.75 12.40 -15.00
C TYR A 240 -3.08 13.49 -13.97
N ARG A 241 -3.54 13.10 -12.79
CA ARG A 241 -3.86 14.05 -11.71
C ARG A 241 -2.66 14.83 -11.21
N ALA A 242 -1.50 14.20 -11.09
CA ALA A 242 -0.27 14.91 -10.74
C ALA A 242 0.03 16.01 -11.77
N ARG A 243 -0.12 15.73 -13.05
CA ARG A 243 0.07 16.73 -14.14
C ARG A 243 -0.97 17.83 -14.12
N GLU A 244 -2.26 17.49 -13.96
CA GLU A 244 -3.36 18.48 -13.84
C GLU A 244 -3.16 19.43 -12.66
N ASN A 245 -2.61 18.93 -11.55
CA ASN A 245 -2.30 19.72 -10.36
C ASN A 245 -0.90 20.35 -10.37
N ASN A 246 -0.19 20.31 -11.50
CA ASN A 246 1.17 20.85 -11.66
C ASN A 246 2.17 20.29 -10.63
N LEU A 247 2.01 19.06 -10.21
CA LEU A 247 2.91 18.41 -9.28
C LEU A 247 4.12 17.82 -10.02
N VAL A 248 5.30 18.21 -9.61
CA VAL A 248 6.58 17.75 -10.16
C VAL A 248 7.32 16.95 -9.09
N SER A 249 7.90 15.81 -9.47
CA SER A 249 8.71 15.02 -8.54
C SER A 249 9.94 15.81 -8.10
N TYR A 250 10.21 15.82 -6.80
CA TYR A 250 11.48 16.34 -6.28
C TYR A 250 12.64 15.37 -6.55
N VAL A 251 12.35 14.06 -6.51
CA VAL A 251 13.35 13.02 -6.78
C VAL A 251 13.41 12.75 -8.27
N ASN A 252 14.60 12.91 -8.87
CA ASN A 252 14.82 12.59 -10.28
C ASN A 252 15.20 11.10 -10.43
N HIS A 253 14.48 10.36 -11.23
CA HIS A 253 14.78 8.96 -11.52
C HIS A 253 16.13 8.75 -12.26
N LEU A 254 16.64 9.78 -12.93
CA LEU A 254 17.86 9.72 -13.71
C LEU A 254 19.14 9.98 -12.88
N SER A 255 19.02 10.41 -11.62
CA SER A 255 20.17 10.70 -10.75
C SER A 255 20.57 9.54 -9.84
N ALA A 256 19.99 8.37 -9.99
CA ALA A 256 20.34 7.17 -9.21
C ALA A 256 21.54 6.39 -9.81
N GLU A 257 22.20 6.91 -10.85
CA GLU A 257 23.37 6.33 -11.50
C GLU A 257 24.66 7.15 -11.24
N GLN A 258 24.78 7.79 -10.08
CA GLN A 258 26.07 8.38 -9.65
C GLN A 258 26.43 7.97 -8.24
#